data_ec9c12f5c869cd09cd8f2f7482a1e940
#
_entry.id   ec9c12f5c869cd09cd8f2f7482a1e940
#
_cell.length_a   1.000
_cell.length_b   1.000
_cell.length_c   1.000
_cell.angle_alpha   90.00
_cell.angle_beta   90.00
_cell.angle_gamma   90.00
#
_symmetry.space_group_name_H-M   'P 1'
#
loop_
_entity.id
_entity.type
_entity.pdbx_description
1 polymer ?
#
loop_
_entity_poly.entity_id
_entity_poly.type
_entity_poly.pdbx_seq_one_letter_code
_entity_poly.pdbx_strand_id
1 'polypeptide(L)'
;LYRALHAGSTRMEGIGLKMFTDDELYDIHLATLDVLWNIGVKVESEKAREIFYSNGCVIDPETQIVKIPAHLVEDALRTIPKTFRACGRNPENDWVCEGNRTGFVNFGEAVQLIDPYTKQIRKPTKKDVDDVTRFCEAMDQIVVFERAIGPSEVDPDVSQVHIAESFYNYSTKHAYIGMNRPENMRAVAKMGYVVAGGEDKFRQRPLFSQSTDPVSPLVHSKGATDTLLQAIECGVPAKINSMGLAGGTTCVHLASTLVTHNAEILSMFVLSQLVKKGHPMVYGTSTTMMDLRTTVACVGSPELALFSAAVAKLAQFYNIPSWVAGG
;
A
#
# COMPACT_ATOMS: atom_id res chain seq x y z
N LEU A 1 2.24 -2.56 27.61
CA LEU A 1 1.54 -1.35 28.10
C LEU A 1 2.35 -0.07 27.88
N TYR A 2 3.69 -0.12 28.06
CA TYR A 2 4.54 1.07 27.94
C TYR A 2 4.69 1.62 26.51
N ARG A 3 4.57 0.79 25.47
CA ARG A 3 4.65 1.23 24.06
C ARG A 3 3.44 2.02 23.59
N ALA A 4 2.31 1.94 24.28
CA ALA A 4 1.14 2.77 23.97
C ALA A 4 1.39 4.28 24.24
N LEU A 5 2.49 4.62 24.90
CA LEU A 5 2.87 5.98 25.24
C LEU A 5 3.87 6.62 24.26
N HIS A 6 4.33 5.87 23.22
CA HIS A 6 5.19 6.45 22.20
C HIS A 6 4.40 7.43 21.33
N ALA A 7 5.07 8.49 20.88
CA ALA A 7 4.48 9.46 19.96
C ALA A 7 3.91 8.75 18.72
N GLY A 8 2.68 9.05 18.35
CA GLY A 8 1.98 8.41 17.25
C GLY A 8 1.39 7.03 17.55
N SER A 9 1.59 6.47 18.74
CA SER A 9 1.04 5.14 19.10
C SER A 9 -0.28 5.22 19.87
N THR A 10 -0.72 6.41 20.25
CA THR A 10 -1.98 6.66 20.97
C THR A 10 -3.11 7.02 20.02
N ARG A 11 -4.34 6.76 20.43
CA ARG A 11 -5.51 7.25 19.70
C ARG A 11 -5.52 8.77 19.73
N MET A 12 -5.78 9.36 18.56
CA MET A 12 -5.97 10.81 18.45
C MET A 12 -7.36 11.15 18.96
N GLU A 13 -7.43 11.66 20.17
CA GLU A 13 -8.64 12.21 20.78
C GLU A 13 -8.45 13.71 20.99
N GLY A 14 -9.31 14.53 20.41
CA GLY A 14 -9.24 15.96 20.59
C GLY A 14 -9.77 16.77 19.42
N ILE A 15 -9.38 18.04 19.34
CA ILE A 15 -9.78 18.94 18.24
C ILE A 15 -9.07 18.51 16.96
N GLY A 16 -9.82 17.90 16.04
CA GLY A 16 -9.35 17.54 14.71
C GLY A 16 -9.83 18.52 13.64
N LEU A 17 -9.03 18.72 12.60
CA LEU A 17 -9.50 19.39 11.39
C LEU A 17 -10.49 18.47 10.67
N LYS A 18 -11.73 18.90 10.53
CA LYS A 18 -12.75 18.19 9.75
C LYS A 18 -12.65 18.67 8.30
N MET A 19 -12.06 17.85 7.42
CA MET A 19 -11.83 18.19 6.02
C MET A 19 -13.09 18.02 5.16
N PHE A 20 -13.88 16.98 5.44
CA PHE A 20 -15.11 16.64 4.73
C PHE A 20 -16.26 16.40 5.70
N THR A 21 -17.47 16.68 5.27
CA THR A 21 -18.71 16.17 5.86
C THR A 21 -18.90 14.70 5.44
N ASP A 22 -19.79 14.01 6.13
CA ASP A 22 -20.11 12.62 5.78
C ASP A 22 -20.82 12.54 4.41
N ASP A 23 -21.62 13.57 4.06
CA ASP A 23 -22.28 13.69 2.76
C ASP A 23 -21.27 13.87 1.63
N GLU A 24 -20.25 14.72 1.79
CA GLU A 24 -19.18 14.90 0.80
C GLU A 24 -18.35 13.62 0.59
N LEU A 25 -18.08 12.86 1.65
CA LEU A 25 -17.42 11.55 1.53
C LEU A 25 -18.30 10.54 0.79
N TYR A 26 -19.62 10.60 1.03
CA TYR A 26 -20.57 9.75 0.32
C TYR A 26 -20.69 10.14 -1.16
N ASP A 27 -20.66 11.42 -1.49
CA ASP A 27 -20.64 11.90 -2.88
C ASP A 27 -19.37 11.44 -3.62
N ILE A 28 -18.21 11.49 -2.98
CA ILE A 28 -16.96 10.92 -3.54
C ILE A 28 -17.11 9.41 -3.77
N HIS A 29 -17.72 8.69 -2.84
CA HIS A 29 -17.98 7.27 -2.99
C HIS A 29 -18.93 6.99 -4.17
N LEU A 30 -20.04 7.70 -4.29
CA LEU A 30 -20.98 7.54 -5.41
C LEU A 30 -20.30 7.85 -6.76
N ALA A 31 -19.52 8.92 -6.85
CA ALA A 31 -18.74 9.24 -8.05
C ALA A 31 -17.72 8.14 -8.38
N THR A 32 -17.13 7.51 -7.37
CA THR A 32 -16.22 6.36 -7.56
C THR A 32 -16.96 5.14 -8.13
N LEU A 33 -18.16 4.84 -7.62
CA LEU A 33 -18.99 3.75 -8.15
C LEU A 33 -19.39 4.02 -9.61
N ASP A 34 -19.69 5.27 -9.95
CA ASP A 34 -20.00 5.70 -11.31
C ASP A 34 -18.79 5.48 -12.24
N VAL A 35 -17.59 5.87 -11.83
CA VAL A 35 -16.34 5.63 -12.58
C VAL A 35 -16.12 4.12 -12.77
N LEU A 36 -16.25 3.32 -11.73
CA LEU A 36 -16.02 1.88 -11.80
C LEU A 36 -17.03 1.16 -12.72
N TRP A 37 -18.27 1.65 -12.81
CA TRP A 37 -19.30 1.06 -13.65
C TRP A 37 -19.31 1.59 -15.08
N ASN A 38 -19.22 2.91 -15.28
CA ASN A 38 -19.37 3.51 -16.60
C ASN A 38 -18.06 3.56 -17.38
N ILE A 39 -16.94 3.83 -16.72
CA ILE A 39 -15.59 3.85 -17.33
C ILE A 39 -14.90 2.50 -17.13
N GLY A 40 -14.82 2.01 -15.91
CA GLY A 40 -14.10 0.80 -15.53
C GLY A 40 -12.61 1.03 -15.31
N VAL A 41 -11.90 -0.06 -15.07
CA VAL A 41 -10.42 -0.09 -14.89
C VAL A 41 -9.80 -1.05 -15.89
N LYS A 42 -8.67 -0.68 -16.47
CA LYS A 42 -7.90 -1.58 -17.34
C LYS A 42 -7.16 -2.59 -16.45
N VAL A 43 -7.37 -3.89 -16.72
CA VAL A 43 -6.73 -4.97 -15.97
C VAL A 43 -5.93 -5.84 -16.95
N GLU A 44 -4.61 -5.76 -16.90
CA GLU A 44 -3.74 -6.46 -17.83
C GLU A 44 -3.56 -7.96 -17.51
N SER A 45 -3.79 -8.36 -16.24
CA SER A 45 -3.75 -9.77 -15.83
C SER A 45 -4.96 -10.54 -16.34
N GLU A 46 -4.73 -11.55 -17.18
CA GLU A 46 -5.78 -12.45 -17.68
C GLU A 46 -6.45 -13.20 -16.52
N LYS A 47 -5.66 -13.75 -15.60
CA LYS A 47 -6.16 -14.44 -14.40
C LYS A 47 -7.09 -13.55 -13.56
N ALA A 48 -6.74 -12.27 -13.40
CA ALA A 48 -7.59 -11.33 -12.66
C ALA A 48 -8.88 -11.03 -13.43
N ARG A 49 -8.81 -10.86 -14.76
CA ARG A 49 -10.02 -10.67 -15.58
C ARG A 49 -10.97 -11.87 -15.49
N GLU A 50 -10.45 -13.09 -15.52
CA GLU A 50 -11.26 -14.30 -15.32
C GLU A 50 -11.98 -14.31 -13.96
N ILE A 51 -11.29 -13.88 -12.90
CA ILE A 51 -11.87 -13.76 -11.56
C ILE A 51 -13.00 -12.72 -11.58
N PHE A 52 -12.77 -11.54 -12.13
CA PHE A 52 -13.79 -10.50 -12.24
C PHE A 52 -15.00 -10.98 -13.06
N TYR A 53 -14.77 -11.61 -14.23
CA TYR A 53 -15.83 -12.11 -15.09
C TYR A 53 -16.70 -13.16 -14.40
N SER A 54 -16.06 -14.12 -13.74
CA SER A 54 -16.76 -15.21 -13.04
C SER A 54 -17.61 -14.72 -11.87
N ASN A 55 -17.40 -13.49 -11.42
CA ASN A 55 -18.13 -12.85 -10.32
C ASN A 55 -19.08 -11.72 -10.78
N GLY A 56 -19.38 -11.63 -12.08
CA GLY A 56 -20.40 -10.73 -12.60
C GLY A 56 -19.94 -9.35 -13.04
N CYS A 57 -18.63 -9.12 -13.15
CA CYS A 57 -18.10 -7.92 -13.80
C CYS A 57 -18.24 -8.04 -15.33
N VAL A 58 -18.42 -6.89 -15.98
CA VAL A 58 -18.43 -6.81 -17.45
C VAL A 58 -17.03 -6.51 -17.95
N ILE A 59 -16.57 -7.28 -18.93
CA ILE A 59 -15.22 -7.14 -19.50
C ILE A 59 -15.30 -6.86 -20.98
N ASP A 60 -14.59 -5.85 -21.43
CA ASP A 60 -14.28 -5.63 -22.81
C ASP A 60 -12.97 -6.36 -23.15
N PRO A 61 -13.00 -7.42 -23.98
CA PRO A 61 -11.82 -8.22 -24.28
C PRO A 61 -10.78 -7.49 -25.13
N GLU A 62 -11.18 -6.47 -25.92
CA GLU A 62 -10.27 -5.74 -26.80
C GLU A 62 -9.47 -4.70 -26.01
N THR A 63 -10.12 -3.95 -25.13
CA THR A 63 -9.51 -2.90 -24.33
C THR A 63 -8.98 -3.40 -22.98
N GLN A 64 -9.38 -4.59 -22.54
CA GLN A 64 -9.11 -5.17 -21.21
C GLN A 64 -9.73 -4.36 -20.07
N ILE A 65 -10.73 -3.54 -20.36
CA ILE A 65 -11.46 -2.78 -19.36
C ILE A 65 -12.46 -3.67 -18.63
N VAL A 66 -12.40 -3.60 -17.31
CA VAL A 66 -13.30 -4.30 -16.38
C VAL A 66 -14.22 -3.27 -15.75
N LYS A 67 -15.52 -3.44 -15.92
CA LYS A 67 -16.57 -2.64 -15.26
C LYS A 67 -17.07 -3.39 -14.05
N ILE A 68 -17.02 -2.74 -12.91
CA ILE A 68 -17.28 -3.35 -11.60
C ILE A 68 -18.63 -2.82 -11.07
N PRO A 69 -19.64 -3.70 -10.86
CA PRO A 69 -20.92 -3.29 -10.31
C PRO A 69 -20.79 -2.83 -8.84
N ALA A 70 -21.58 -1.84 -8.45
CA ALA A 70 -21.58 -1.24 -7.11
C ALA A 70 -21.70 -2.27 -5.98
N HIS A 71 -22.55 -3.29 -6.12
CA HIS A 71 -22.76 -4.28 -5.07
C HIS A 71 -21.48 -5.10 -4.75
N LEU A 72 -20.58 -5.32 -5.72
CA LEU A 72 -19.30 -6.00 -5.45
C LEU A 72 -18.35 -5.12 -4.67
N VAL A 73 -18.39 -3.80 -4.90
CA VAL A 73 -17.60 -2.83 -4.11
C VAL A 73 -18.10 -2.82 -2.68
N GLU A 74 -19.42 -2.73 -2.48
CA GLU A 74 -20.05 -2.75 -1.16
C GLU A 74 -19.77 -4.06 -0.40
N ASP A 75 -19.82 -5.20 -1.09
CA ASP A 75 -19.51 -6.50 -0.51
C ASP A 75 -18.04 -6.60 -0.10
N ALA A 76 -17.13 -6.10 -0.93
CA ALA A 76 -15.70 -6.05 -0.61
C ALA A 76 -15.45 -5.18 0.63
N LEU A 77 -16.02 -3.98 0.67
CA LEU A 77 -15.89 -3.08 1.81
C LEU A 77 -16.43 -3.68 3.12
N ARG A 78 -17.48 -4.50 3.05
CA ARG A 78 -18.02 -5.21 4.23
C ARG A 78 -17.14 -6.35 4.73
N THR A 79 -16.44 -7.04 3.82
CA THR A 79 -15.68 -8.25 4.13
C THR A 79 -14.23 -7.98 4.51
N ILE A 80 -13.65 -6.85 4.14
CA ILE A 80 -12.29 -6.45 4.56
C ILE A 80 -12.26 -6.29 6.08
N PRO A 81 -11.28 -6.90 6.78
CA PRO A 81 -11.09 -6.72 8.21
C PRO A 81 -10.89 -5.24 8.58
N LYS A 82 -11.62 -4.77 9.58
CA LYS A 82 -11.58 -3.38 10.05
C LYS A 82 -10.29 -3.03 10.80
N THR A 83 -9.61 -4.05 11.25
CA THR A 83 -8.28 -3.95 11.87
C THR A 83 -7.43 -5.12 11.39
N PHE A 84 -6.12 -4.95 11.31
CA PHE A 84 -5.22 -6.09 11.21
C PHE A 84 -3.98 -5.86 12.05
N ARG A 85 -3.35 -6.95 12.44
CA ARG A 85 -2.11 -6.91 13.20
C ARG A 85 -0.93 -7.00 12.24
N ALA A 86 -0.16 -5.92 12.12
CA ALA A 86 1.15 -5.92 11.51
C ALA A 86 2.12 -6.62 12.48
N CYS A 87 2.32 -7.92 12.29
CA CYS A 87 3.05 -8.76 13.23
C CYS A 87 4.55 -8.57 13.08
N GLY A 88 5.23 -8.23 14.17
CA GLY A 88 6.68 -8.29 14.24
C GLY A 88 7.17 -9.71 14.51
N ARG A 89 8.45 -9.99 14.18
CA ARG A 89 9.12 -11.22 14.61
C ARG A 89 9.20 -11.31 16.14
N ASN A 90 9.49 -10.17 16.80
CA ASN A 90 9.26 -10.02 18.24
C ASN A 90 7.80 -9.54 18.44
N PRO A 91 6.95 -10.29 19.18
CA PRO A 91 5.56 -9.87 19.45
C PRO A 91 5.41 -8.53 20.14
N GLU A 92 6.42 -8.05 20.85
CA GLU A 92 6.42 -6.71 21.44
C GLU A 92 6.41 -5.59 20.38
N ASN A 93 6.85 -5.90 19.16
CA ASN A 93 6.85 -5.03 18.01
C ASN A 93 5.59 -5.14 17.14
N ASP A 94 4.56 -5.87 17.61
CA ASP A 94 3.29 -5.90 16.92
C ASP A 94 2.65 -4.51 16.89
N TRP A 95 2.14 -4.14 15.75
CA TRP A 95 1.36 -2.93 15.57
C TRP A 95 -0.05 -3.24 15.12
N VAL A 96 -1.05 -2.70 15.82
CA VAL A 96 -2.45 -2.84 15.40
C VAL A 96 -2.79 -1.70 14.46
N CYS A 97 -3.06 -2.03 13.20
CA CYS A 97 -3.55 -1.10 12.18
C CYS A 97 -5.06 -0.95 12.34
N GLU A 98 -5.50 0.25 12.70
CA GLU A 98 -6.91 0.60 12.91
C GLU A 98 -7.14 2.10 12.63
N GLY A 99 -8.40 2.50 12.39
CA GLY A 99 -8.74 3.83 11.89
C GLY A 99 -8.35 5.02 12.77
N ASN A 100 -8.16 4.83 14.09
CA ASN A 100 -7.87 5.91 15.04
C ASN A 100 -6.48 5.81 15.70
N ARG A 101 -5.62 4.95 15.18
CA ARG A 101 -4.26 4.80 15.69
C ARG A 101 -3.26 5.25 14.65
N THR A 102 -2.38 6.17 15.03
CA THR A 102 -1.31 6.67 14.17
C THR A 102 0.03 6.08 14.56
N GLY A 103 0.75 5.54 13.59
CA GLY A 103 2.13 5.09 13.71
C GLY A 103 2.96 5.67 12.58
N PHE A 104 4.26 5.82 12.80
CA PHE A 104 5.17 6.31 11.76
C PHE A 104 5.89 5.14 11.09
N VAL A 105 6.11 5.30 9.80
CA VAL A 105 6.97 4.45 8.98
C VAL A 105 8.07 5.30 8.36
N ASN A 106 9.20 4.70 8.02
CA ASN A 106 10.21 5.40 7.23
C ASN A 106 9.74 5.58 5.78
N PHE A 107 10.32 6.55 5.08
CA PHE A 107 10.05 6.75 3.66
C PHE A 107 10.62 5.59 2.82
N GLY A 108 9.95 5.23 1.79
CA GLY A 108 10.41 4.32 0.73
C GLY A 108 9.94 4.85 -0.63
N GLU A 109 10.67 4.77 -1.68
CA GLU A 109 11.93 4.10 -1.94
C GLU A 109 12.88 5.09 -2.62
N ALA A 110 14.05 5.31 -2.05
CA ALA A 110 15.03 6.20 -2.63
C ALA A 110 15.96 5.45 -3.61
N VAL A 111 16.22 6.07 -4.76
CA VAL A 111 17.12 5.54 -5.80
C VAL A 111 18.57 6.01 -5.63
N GLN A 112 18.78 7.01 -4.77
CA GLN A 112 20.07 7.59 -4.40
C GLN A 112 20.07 7.92 -2.92
N LEU A 113 21.24 7.97 -2.32
CA LEU A 113 21.44 8.43 -0.96
C LEU A 113 22.56 9.47 -0.87
N ILE A 114 22.48 10.31 0.15
CA ILE A 114 23.60 11.15 0.56
C ILE A 114 24.42 10.34 1.57
N ASP A 115 25.65 10.02 1.22
CA ASP A 115 26.55 9.31 2.12
C ASP A 115 26.73 10.11 3.43
N PRO A 116 26.45 9.51 4.60
CA PRO A 116 26.45 10.25 5.86
C PRO A 116 27.85 10.75 6.28
N TYR A 117 28.91 10.15 5.73
CA TYR A 117 30.29 10.52 6.06
C TYR A 117 30.91 11.48 5.06
N THR A 118 30.82 11.13 3.76
CA THR A 118 31.45 11.92 2.69
C THR A 118 30.56 13.06 2.18
N LYS A 119 29.25 13.03 2.51
CA LYS A 119 28.22 13.97 2.02
C LYS A 119 28.01 13.97 0.49
N GLN A 120 28.55 12.97 -0.18
CA GLN A 120 28.38 12.81 -1.62
C GLN A 120 27.11 12.03 -1.95
N ILE A 121 26.46 12.38 -3.06
CA ILE A 121 25.31 11.62 -3.59
C ILE A 121 25.87 10.39 -4.32
N ARG A 122 25.36 9.23 -3.97
CA ARG A 122 25.71 7.97 -4.62
C ARG A 122 24.53 6.99 -4.68
N LYS A 123 24.67 5.97 -5.49
CA LYS A 123 23.73 4.84 -5.50
C LYS A 123 23.90 4.00 -4.22
N PRO A 124 22.77 3.47 -3.68
CA PRO A 124 22.81 2.60 -2.52
C PRO A 124 23.35 1.20 -2.87
N THR A 125 24.02 0.58 -1.89
CA THR A 125 24.52 -0.79 -1.92
C THR A 125 23.70 -1.70 -1.01
N LYS A 126 23.91 -3.01 -1.10
CA LYS A 126 23.32 -3.99 -0.16
C LYS A 126 23.66 -3.68 1.29
N LYS A 127 24.92 -3.24 1.53
CA LYS A 127 25.34 -2.81 2.87
C LYS A 127 24.52 -1.63 3.37
N ASP A 128 24.18 -0.66 2.51
CA ASP A 128 23.33 0.47 2.90
C ASP A 128 21.92 0.01 3.27
N VAL A 129 21.37 -0.98 2.55
CA VAL A 129 20.08 -1.60 2.90
C VAL A 129 20.13 -2.22 4.31
N ASP A 130 21.20 -2.94 4.63
CA ASP A 130 21.43 -3.53 5.94
C ASP A 130 21.53 -2.46 7.03
N ASP A 131 22.28 -1.40 6.78
CA ASP A 131 22.51 -0.32 7.75
C ASP A 131 21.23 0.50 8.00
N VAL A 132 20.47 0.82 6.94
CA VAL A 132 19.15 1.51 7.10
C VAL A 132 18.16 0.62 7.84
N THR A 133 18.16 -0.70 7.58
CA THR A 133 17.28 -1.63 8.29
C THR A 133 17.59 -1.63 9.79
N ARG A 134 18.88 -1.68 10.17
CA ARG A 134 19.31 -1.59 11.58
C ARG A 134 18.97 -0.24 12.21
N PHE A 135 19.12 0.84 11.44
CA PHE A 135 18.73 2.17 11.88
C PHE A 135 17.25 2.26 12.20
N CYS A 136 16.38 1.80 11.26
CA CYS A 136 14.93 1.77 11.48
C CYS A 136 14.52 0.84 12.63
N GLU A 137 15.24 -0.26 12.84
CA GLU A 137 15.01 -1.14 14.01
C GLU A 137 15.28 -0.42 15.33
N ALA A 138 16.32 0.40 15.39
CA ALA A 138 16.72 1.14 16.59
C ALA A 138 15.80 2.33 16.92
N MET A 139 14.94 2.75 15.96
CA MET A 139 14.03 3.90 16.13
C MET A 139 12.67 3.45 16.64
N ASP A 140 12.37 3.66 17.91
CA ASP A 140 11.10 3.26 18.54
C ASP A 140 9.86 3.86 17.86
N GLN A 141 9.98 5.06 17.28
CA GLN A 141 8.90 5.76 16.60
C GLN A 141 8.53 5.12 15.24
N ILE A 142 9.45 4.40 14.62
CA ILE A 142 9.17 3.62 13.39
C ILE A 142 8.54 2.30 13.81
N VAL A 143 7.22 2.20 13.67
CA VAL A 143 6.46 1.02 14.12
C VAL A 143 6.41 -0.10 13.07
N VAL A 144 6.54 0.26 11.80
CA VAL A 144 6.60 -0.65 10.65
C VAL A 144 7.76 -0.20 9.75
N PHE A 145 8.55 -1.16 9.29
CA PHE A 145 9.62 -0.89 8.32
C PHE A 145 9.04 -0.79 6.91
N GLU A 146 9.34 0.28 6.19
CA GLU A 146 9.11 0.38 4.74
C GLU A 146 10.45 0.21 4.02
N ARG A 147 10.46 -0.41 2.85
CA ARG A 147 11.65 -0.53 2.01
C ARG A 147 12.22 0.85 1.68
N ALA A 148 13.31 1.26 2.35
CA ALA A 148 13.85 2.61 2.25
C ALA A 148 14.63 2.85 0.96
N ILE A 149 15.45 1.87 0.55
CA ILE A 149 16.36 1.93 -0.61
C ILE A 149 16.51 0.54 -1.22
N GLY A 150 16.93 0.47 -2.48
CA GLY A 150 17.24 -0.79 -3.18
C GLY A 150 18.74 -0.92 -3.48
N PRO A 151 19.33 -2.12 -3.37
CA PRO A 151 20.73 -2.36 -3.70
C PRO A 151 20.97 -2.23 -5.21
N SER A 152 21.82 -1.30 -5.63
CA SER A 152 22.04 -0.98 -7.05
C SER A 152 23.01 -1.93 -7.76
N GLU A 153 23.80 -2.68 -7.00
CA GLU A 153 24.75 -3.69 -7.51
C GLU A 153 24.13 -5.08 -7.70
N VAL A 154 22.87 -5.25 -7.26
CA VAL A 154 22.15 -6.52 -7.39
C VAL A 154 21.25 -6.46 -8.62
N ASP A 155 21.06 -7.62 -9.26
CA ASP A 155 20.13 -7.75 -10.38
C ASP A 155 18.74 -7.24 -9.97
N PRO A 156 18.15 -6.26 -10.70
CA PRO A 156 16.83 -5.71 -10.41
C PRO A 156 15.73 -6.76 -10.26
N ASP A 157 15.84 -7.87 -10.96
CA ASP A 157 14.85 -8.95 -10.94
C ASP A 157 14.76 -9.68 -9.59
N VAL A 158 15.81 -9.65 -8.78
CA VAL A 158 15.87 -10.27 -7.46
C VAL A 158 16.16 -9.28 -6.32
N SER A 159 16.22 -7.99 -6.63
CA SER A 159 16.51 -6.92 -5.66
C SER A 159 15.61 -6.99 -4.43
N GLN A 160 14.30 -7.25 -4.61
CA GLN A 160 13.35 -7.33 -3.50
C GLN A 160 13.62 -8.52 -2.56
N VAL A 161 14.19 -9.62 -3.08
CA VAL A 161 14.59 -10.78 -2.26
C VAL A 161 15.76 -10.40 -1.34
N HIS A 162 16.73 -9.64 -1.86
CA HIS A 162 17.86 -9.12 -1.07
C HIS A 162 17.42 -8.10 -0.03
N ILE A 163 16.43 -7.27 -0.33
CA ILE A 163 15.85 -6.35 0.66
C ILE A 163 15.15 -7.14 1.78
N ALA A 164 14.39 -8.16 1.42
CA ALA A 164 13.72 -9.03 2.40
C ALA A 164 14.74 -9.79 3.27
N GLU A 165 15.88 -10.22 2.71
CA GLU A 165 16.97 -10.82 3.47
C GLU A 165 17.50 -9.85 4.53
N SER A 166 17.76 -8.57 4.18
CA SER A 166 18.17 -7.55 5.15
C SER A 166 17.14 -7.38 6.26
N PHE A 167 15.87 -7.28 5.87
CA PHE A 167 14.77 -7.15 6.82
C PHE A 167 14.72 -8.34 7.79
N TYR A 168 14.73 -9.56 7.29
CA TYR A 168 14.67 -10.75 8.16
C TYR A 168 15.91 -10.93 9.05
N ASN A 169 17.07 -10.44 8.63
CA ASN A 169 18.28 -10.51 9.45
C ASN A 169 18.34 -9.42 10.52
N TYR A 170 17.90 -8.21 10.23
CA TYR A 170 18.20 -7.03 11.03
C TYR A 170 16.99 -6.30 11.63
N SER A 171 15.77 -6.72 11.33
CA SER A 171 14.57 -6.15 11.95
C SER A 171 13.71 -7.21 12.63
N THR A 172 13.06 -6.80 13.71
CA THR A 172 12.06 -7.59 14.42
C THR A 172 10.65 -6.99 14.30
N LYS A 173 10.53 -5.88 13.59
CA LYS A 173 9.26 -5.18 13.30
C LYS A 173 8.53 -5.85 12.15
N HIS A 174 7.32 -5.38 11.84
CA HIS A 174 6.64 -5.70 10.58
C HIS A 174 7.23 -4.88 9.43
N ALA A 175 7.14 -5.40 8.18
CA ALA A 175 7.58 -4.65 7.01
C ALA A 175 6.48 -4.49 5.95
N TYR A 176 6.54 -3.37 5.21
CA TYR A 176 5.94 -3.26 3.88
C TYR A 176 7.04 -3.44 2.83
N ILE A 177 6.87 -4.42 1.95
CA ILE A 177 7.83 -4.69 0.88
C ILE A 177 7.06 -4.79 -0.43
N GLY A 178 7.24 -3.80 -1.31
CA GLY A 178 6.68 -3.83 -2.66
C GLY A 178 7.44 -4.84 -3.53
N MET A 179 6.73 -5.80 -4.10
CA MET A 179 7.24 -6.74 -5.07
C MET A 179 6.44 -6.61 -6.36
N ASN A 180 7.11 -6.79 -7.49
CA ASN A 180 6.56 -6.66 -8.82
C ASN A 180 6.52 -7.97 -9.60
N ARG A 181 6.99 -9.07 -8.98
CA ARG A 181 7.04 -10.42 -9.57
C ARG A 181 6.47 -11.45 -8.61
N PRO A 182 5.55 -12.32 -9.06
CA PRO A 182 4.99 -13.40 -8.24
C PRO A 182 6.04 -14.36 -7.68
N GLU A 183 7.13 -14.58 -8.43
CA GLU A 183 8.24 -15.45 -8.03
C GLU A 183 8.95 -14.89 -6.80
N ASN A 184 9.22 -13.57 -6.77
CA ASN A 184 9.83 -12.89 -5.64
C ASN A 184 8.90 -12.92 -4.42
N MET A 185 7.60 -12.68 -4.62
CA MET A 185 6.61 -12.81 -3.57
C MET A 185 6.64 -14.21 -2.92
N ARG A 186 6.66 -15.26 -3.74
CA ARG A 186 6.73 -16.64 -3.26
C ARG A 186 8.05 -16.92 -2.53
N ALA A 187 9.17 -16.41 -3.06
CA ALA A 187 10.49 -16.58 -2.43
C ALA A 187 10.54 -15.90 -1.05
N VAL A 188 10.12 -14.65 -0.95
CA VAL A 188 10.12 -13.88 0.29
C VAL A 188 9.14 -14.47 1.31
N ALA A 189 7.96 -14.95 0.87
CA ALA A 189 7.04 -15.66 1.76
C ALA A 189 7.66 -16.94 2.32
N LYS A 190 8.39 -17.72 1.51
CA LYS A 190 9.12 -18.92 1.99
C LYS A 190 10.20 -18.56 3.00
N MET A 191 10.94 -17.47 2.81
CA MET A 191 11.89 -16.97 3.83
C MET A 191 11.13 -16.65 5.13
N GLY A 192 9.97 -15.98 5.02
CA GLY A 192 9.10 -15.71 6.16
C GLY A 192 8.62 -16.97 6.88
N TYR A 193 8.30 -18.04 6.14
CA TYR A 193 7.91 -19.34 6.73
C TYR A 193 9.04 -19.94 7.57
N VAL A 194 10.26 -19.84 7.10
CA VAL A 194 11.45 -20.31 7.87
C VAL A 194 11.60 -19.49 9.14
N VAL A 195 11.55 -18.15 9.02
CA VAL A 195 11.73 -17.23 10.17
C VAL A 195 10.60 -17.38 11.21
N ALA A 196 9.38 -17.63 10.76
CA ALA A 196 8.23 -17.84 11.65
C ALA A 196 8.20 -19.26 12.29
N GLY A 197 9.02 -20.18 11.78
CA GLY A 197 9.03 -21.57 12.22
C GLY A 197 7.91 -22.42 11.62
N GLY A 198 7.46 -22.09 10.42
CA GLY A 198 6.51 -22.82 9.60
C GLY A 198 5.47 -21.95 8.90
N GLU A 199 4.90 -22.46 7.79
CA GLU A 199 3.90 -21.75 7.00
C GLU A 199 2.65 -21.41 7.80
N ASP A 200 2.13 -22.34 8.58
CA ASP A 200 0.91 -22.12 9.39
C ASP A 200 1.11 -21.01 10.42
N LYS A 201 2.29 -20.96 11.05
CA LYS A 201 2.62 -19.90 12.01
C LYS A 201 2.74 -18.54 11.30
N PHE A 202 3.34 -18.51 10.12
CA PHE A 202 3.43 -17.30 9.32
C PHE A 202 2.04 -16.80 8.90
N ARG A 203 1.14 -17.70 8.45
CA ARG A 203 -0.22 -17.34 8.05
C ARG A 203 -1.04 -16.76 9.21
N GLN A 204 -0.79 -17.20 10.44
CA GLN A 204 -1.41 -16.64 11.64
C GLN A 204 -0.80 -15.29 12.05
N ARG A 205 0.50 -15.10 11.78
CA ARG A 205 1.29 -13.91 12.12
C ARG A 205 2.21 -13.52 10.96
N PRO A 206 1.66 -12.97 9.87
CA PRO A 206 2.48 -12.56 8.73
C PRO A 206 3.44 -11.43 9.13
N LEU A 207 4.73 -11.64 8.85
CA LEU A 207 5.80 -10.73 9.26
C LEU A 207 5.97 -9.53 8.32
N PHE A 208 5.35 -9.57 7.16
CA PHE A 208 5.36 -8.47 6.20
C PHE A 208 4.04 -8.40 5.43
N SER A 209 3.83 -7.25 4.80
CA SER A 209 2.73 -6.97 3.89
C SER A 209 3.26 -6.57 2.51
N GLN A 210 2.54 -6.94 1.45
CA GLN A 210 2.82 -6.52 0.08
C GLN A 210 2.34 -5.08 -0.15
N SER A 211 3.15 -4.24 -0.81
CA SER A 211 2.68 -3.00 -1.44
C SER A 211 2.41 -3.26 -2.91
N THR A 212 1.23 -2.89 -3.37
CA THR A 212 0.80 -3.01 -4.78
C THR A 212 0.33 -1.65 -5.26
N ASP A 213 0.91 -1.18 -6.34
CA ASP A 213 0.70 0.18 -6.84
C ASP A 213 0.00 0.11 -8.22
N PRO A 214 -1.22 0.66 -8.36
CA PRO A 214 -1.85 0.91 -9.65
C PRO A 214 -1.05 1.91 -10.48
N VAL A 215 -1.18 1.83 -11.79
CA VAL A 215 -0.67 2.86 -12.73
C VAL A 215 -1.81 3.83 -13.02
N SER A 216 -1.70 5.05 -12.49
CA SER A 216 -2.73 6.08 -12.72
C SER A 216 -2.67 6.65 -14.14
N PRO A 217 -3.83 6.86 -14.81
CA PRO A 217 -5.17 6.61 -14.28
C PRO A 217 -5.71 5.21 -14.59
N LEU A 218 -6.27 4.55 -13.61
CA LEU A 218 -7.17 3.39 -13.72
C LEU A 218 -6.55 2.15 -14.42
N VAL A 219 -5.23 1.91 -14.29
CA VAL A 219 -4.57 0.75 -14.89
C VAL A 219 -3.97 -0.16 -13.82
N HIS A 220 -4.32 -1.43 -13.87
CA HIS A 220 -3.73 -2.50 -13.06
C HIS A 220 -2.82 -3.35 -13.95
N SER A 221 -1.51 -3.10 -13.84
CA SER A 221 -0.49 -3.80 -14.62
C SER A 221 -0.49 -5.30 -14.29
N LYS A 222 -0.11 -6.12 -15.26
CA LYS A 222 -0.05 -7.58 -15.09
C LYS A 222 0.85 -7.97 -13.90
N GLY A 223 2.05 -7.42 -13.82
CA GLY A 223 3.01 -7.78 -12.78
C GLY A 223 2.51 -7.46 -11.37
N ALA A 224 2.01 -6.24 -11.14
CA ALA A 224 1.46 -5.83 -9.85
C ALA A 224 0.25 -6.67 -9.44
N THR A 225 -0.68 -6.93 -10.39
CA THR A 225 -1.89 -7.69 -10.13
C THR A 225 -1.60 -9.17 -9.84
N ASP A 226 -0.76 -9.82 -10.65
CA ASP A 226 -0.37 -11.22 -10.44
C ASP A 226 0.39 -11.39 -9.12
N THR A 227 1.19 -10.38 -8.72
CA THR A 227 1.89 -10.39 -7.43
C THR A 227 0.92 -10.24 -6.26
N LEU A 228 -0.13 -9.42 -6.39
CA LEU A 228 -1.20 -9.36 -5.38
C LEU A 228 -1.90 -10.71 -5.24
N LEU A 229 -2.26 -11.36 -6.35
CA LEU A 229 -2.87 -12.70 -6.32
C LEU A 229 -1.96 -13.71 -5.61
N GLN A 230 -0.65 -13.66 -5.87
CA GLN A 230 0.33 -14.51 -5.19
C GLN A 230 0.46 -14.17 -3.69
N ALA A 231 0.38 -12.88 -3.31
CA ALA A 231 0.40 -12.46 -1.90
C ALA A 231 -0.80 -13.05 -1.13
N ILE A 232 -2.00 -12.97 -1.73
CA ILE A 232 -3.22 -13.56 -1.16
C ILE A 232 -3.06 -15.09 -0.96
N GLU A 233 -2.52 -15.78 -1.95
CA GLU A 233 -2.24 -17.21 -1.88
C GLU A 233 -1.26 -17.55 -0.75
N CYS A 234 -0.20 -16.77 -0.57
CA CYS A 234 0.78 -16.92 0.49
C CYS A 234 0.27 -16.49 1.88
N GLY A 235 -0.89 -15.85 1.97
CA GLY A 235 -1.44 -15.32 3.23
C GLY A 235 -0.75 -14.02 3.69
N VAL A 236 -0.18 -13.27 2.76
CA VAL A 236 0.48 -11.98 3.00
C VAL A 236 -0.52 -10.85 2.85
N PRO A 237 -0.78 -10.02 3.89
CA PRO A 237 -1.64 -8.83 3.78
C PRO A 237 -1.16 -7.88 2.70
N ALA A 238 -2.06 -7.07 2.14
CA ALA A 238 -1.69 -6.16 1.08
C ALA A 238 -2.11 -4.70 1.36
N LYS A 239 -1.23 -3.77 0.99
CA LYS A 239 -1.49 -2.35 0.87
C LYS A 239 -1.66 -2.03 -0.62
N ILE A 240 -2.77 -1.41 -0.99
CA ILE A 240 -2.91 -0.82 -2.33
C ILE A 240 -2.58 0.65 -2.21
N ASN A 241 -1.58 1.11 -2.95
CA ASN A 241 -1.01 2.44 -2.82
C ASN A 241 -1.09 3.18 -4.16
N SER A 242 -2.15 3.96 -4.38
CA SER A 242 -2.27 4.79 -5.57
C SER A 242 -1.31 6.00 -5.49
N MET A 243 -0.71 6.34 -6.63
CA MET A 243 0.28 7.41 -6.81
C MET A 243 -0.10 8.37 -7.94
N GLY A 244 -1.37 8.75 -8.03
CA GLY A 244 -1.84 9.70 -9.02
C GLY A 244 -1.18 11.08 -8.88
N LEU A 245 -0.82 11.69 -10.01
CA LEU A 245 -0.28 13.05 -10.05
C LEU A 245 -1.33 13.99 -10.61
N ALA A 246 -1.91 14.83 -9.73
CA ALA A 246 -2.91 15.82 -10.15
C ALA A 246 -2.30 16.80 -11.18
N GLY A 247 -2.99 16.94 -12.31
CA GLY A 247 -2.50 17.72 -13.46
C GLY A 247 -1.52 16.98 -14.38
N GLY A 248 -1.10 15.76 -14.02
CA GLY A 248 -0.23 14.92 -14.83
C GLY A 248 -0.91 13.63 -15.27
N THR A 249 -1.02 12.65 -14.34
CA THR A 249 -1.65 11.35 -14.61
C THR A 249 -3.10 11.30 -14.14
N THR A 250 -3.60 12.34 -13.48
CA THR A 250 -5.01 12.49 -13.08
C THR A 250 -5.48 13.92 -13.34
N CYS A 251 -6.75 14.20 -13.05
CA CYS A 251 -7.33 15.55 -13.20
C CYS A 251 -6.54 16.57 -12.38
N VAL A 252 -6.55 17.84 -12.81
CA VAL A 252 -5.96 18.95 -12.06
C VAL A 252 -6.75 19.27 -10.78
N HIS A 253 -8.07 19.04 -10.79
CA HIS A 253 -8.91 19.23 -9.62
C HIS A 253 -8.71 18.11 -8.60
N LEU A 254 -8.39 18.49 -7.36
CA LEU A 254 -8.02 17.54 -6.28
C LEU A 254 -9.16 16.56 -5.95
N ALA A 255 -10.41 17.01 -5.94
CA ALA A 255 -11.55 16.14 -5.71
C ALA A 255 -11.71 15.07 -6.81
N SER A 256 -11.53 15.44 -8.08
CA SER A 256 -11.59 14.49 -9.21
C SER A 256 -10.43 13.50 -9.16
N THR A 257 -9.23 13.96 -8.76
CA THR A 257 -8.09 13.08 -8.52
C THR A 257 -8.38 12.09 -7.38
N LEU A 258 -9.06 12.54 -6.33
CA LEU A 258 -9.44 11.68 -5.21
C LEU A 258 -10.45 10.60 -5.64
N VAL A 259 -11.39 10.90 -6.54
CA VAL A 259 -12.31 9.91 -7.14
C VAL A 259 -11.54 8.87 -7.95
N THR A 260 -10.59 9.29 -8.80
CA THR A 260 -9.74 8.36 -9.58
C THR A 260 -8.92 7.47 -8.64
N HIS A 261 -8.26 8.07 -7.65
CA HIS A 261 -7.52 7.36 -6.62
C HIS A 261 -8.37 6.31 -5.91
N ASN A 262 -9.58 6.69 -5.49
CA ASN A 262 -10.50 5.80 -4.80
C ASN A 262 -10.93 4.62 -5.70
N ALA A 263 -11.18 4.87 -6.99
CA ALA A 263 -11.53 3.83 -7.95
C ALA A 263 -10.39 2.80 -8.15
N GLU A 264 -9.15 3.27 -8.22
CA GLU A 264 -7.96 2.40 -8.29
C GLU A 264 -7.81 1.50 -7.07
N ILE A 265 -8.04 2.04 -5.87
CA ILE A 265 -7.96 1.28 -4.62
C ILE A 265 -9.11 0.27 -4.52
N LEU A 266 -10.36 0.74 -4.69
CA LEU A 266 -11.54 -0.10 -4.47
C LEU A 266 -11.64 -1.25 -5.48
N SER A 267 -11.20 -1.06 -6.72
CA SER A 267 -11.17 -2.15 -7.71
C SER A 267 -10.23 -3.28 -7.30
N MET A 268 -9.06 -2.98 -6.73
CA MET A 268 -8.14 -3.99 -6.21
C MET A 268 -8.64 -4.62 -4.91
N PHE A 269 -9.37 -3.87 -4.09
CA PHE A 269 -10.06 -4.43 -2.92
C PHE A 269 -11.12 -5.44 -3.34
N VAL A 270 -11.91 -5.13 -4.38
CA VAL A 270 -12.86 -6.08 -4.95
C VAL A 270 -12.13 -7.35 -5.39
N LEU A 271 -11.07 -7.23 -6.21
CA LEU A 271 -10.29 -8.39 -6.66
C LEU A 271 -9.84 -9.25 -5.48
N SER A 272 -9.27 -8.62 -4.46
CA SER A 272 -8.77 -9.33 -3.28
C SER A 272 -9.88 -10.12 -2.57
N GLN A 273 -11.05 -9.51 -2.37
CA GLN A 273 -12.17 -10.13 -1.66
C GLN A 273 -12.89 -11.19 -2.51
N LEU A 274 -12.87 -11.07 -3.83
CA LEU A 274 -13.35 -12.12 -4.74
C LEU A 274 -12.46 -13.37 -4.67
N VAL A 275 -11.13 -13.19 -4.53
CA VAL A 275 -10.19 -14.31 -4.37
C VAL A 275 -10.30 -14.92 -2.98
N LYS A 276 -10.32 -14.08 -1.94
CA LYS A 276 -10.35 -14.53 -0.54
C LYS A 276 -11.07 -13.52 0.34
N LYS A 277 -12.31 -13.79 0.66
CA LYS A 277 -13.07 -12.98 1.63
C LYS A 277 -12.35 -12.89 2.97
N GLY A 278 -12.28 -11.70 3.53
CA GLY A 278 -11.60 -11.44 4.80
C GLY A 278 -10.07 -11.29 4.66
N HIS A 279 -9.51 -11.23 3.44
CA HIS A 279 -8.10 -10.93 3.27
C HIS A 279 -7.80 -9.49 3.73
N PRO A 280 -6.80 -9.28 4.62
CA PRO A 280 -6.50 -7.95 5.13
C PRO A 280 -5.95 -7.03 4.04
N MET A 281 -6.56 -5.85 3.93
CA MET A 281 -6.17 -4.80 2.98
C MET A 281 -5.94 -3.49 3.71
N VAL A 282 -5.01 -2.68 3.21
CA VAL A 282 -4.71 -1.33 3.71
C VAL A 282 -4.90 -0.33 2.58
N TYR A 283 -5.60 0.75 2.89
CA TYR A 283 -5.88 1.85 1.98
C TYR A 283 -4.68 2.80 1.94
N GLY A 284 -3.89 2.78 0.86
CA GLY A 284 -2.63 3.51 0.75
C GLY A 284 -2.69 4.70 -0.20
N THR A 285 -1.83 5.71 0.04
CA THR A 285 -1.63 6.84 -0.89
C THR A 285 -0.22 7.38 -0.87
N SER A 286 0.27 7.69 -2.07
CA SER A 286 1.37 8.62 -2.36
C SER A 286 0.93 9.62 -3.43
N THR A 287 -0.39 9.80 -3.60
CA THR A 287 -0.97 10.75 -4.56
C THR A 287 -0.61 12.18 -4.18
N THR A 288 -0.13 12.94 -5.15
CA THR A 288 0.26 14.35 -5.01
C THR A 288 -0.11 15.14 -6.27
N MET A 289 0.42 16.34 -6.41
CA MET A 289 0.32 17.11 -7.65
C MET A 289 1.63 17.05 -8.45
N MET A 290 1.55 17.36 -9.72
CA MET A 290 2.70 17.58 -10.59
C MET A 290 2.97 19.08 -10.75
N ASP A 291 4.21 19.49 -10.57
CA ASP A 291 4.64 20.83 -11.02
C ASP A 291 4.63 20.84 -12.55
N LEU A 292 3.68 21.59 -13.15
CA LEU A 292 3.51 21.64 -14.59
C LEU A 292 4.67 22.34 -15.35
N ARG A 293 5.59 23.01 -14.65
CA ARG A 293 6.77 23.64 -15.25
C ARG A 293 7.93 22.67 -15.37
N THR A 294 8.11 21.84 -14.35
CA THR A 294 9.27 20.94 -14.23
C THR A 294 8.92 19.47 -14.43
N THR A 295 7.61 19.14 -14.48
CA THR A 295 7.07 17.77 -14.54
C THR A 295 7.48 16.87 -13.37
N VAL A 296 7.85 17.47 -12.24
CA VAL A 296 8.29 16.77 -11.03
C VAL A 296 7.10 16.55 -10.09
N ALA A 297 7.04 15.39 -9.44
CA ALA A 297 6.09 15.13 -8.37
C ALA A 297 6.41 16.01 -7.15
N CYS A 298 5.41 16.77 -6.68
CA CYS A 298 5.57 17.70 -5.56
C CYS A 298 5.45 16.96 -4.21
N VAL A 299 6.46 16.17 -3.87
CA VAL A 299 6.53 15.52 -2.56
C VAL A 299 6.78 16.58 -1.48
N GLY A 300 5.99 16.53 -0.39
CA GLY A 300 6.06 17.52 0.69
C GLY A 300 5.30 18.82 0.42
N SER A 301 4.53 18.91 -0.69
CA SER A 301 3.66 20.08 -0.96
C SER A 301 2.42 20.08 -0.06
N PRO A 302 1.77 21.26 0.12
CA PRO A 302 0.49 21.34 0.82
C PRO A 302 -0.58 20.41 0.22
N GLU A 303 -0.59 20.21 -1.09
CA GLU A 303 -1.52 19.34 -1.79
C GLU A 303 -1.30 17.87 -1.42
N LEU A 304 -0.05 17.42 -1.24
CA LEU A 304 0.22 16.08 -0.71
C LEU A 304 -0.40 15.91 0.68
N ALA A 305 -0.25 16.88 1.56
CA ALA A 305 -0.84 16.86 2.88
C ALA A 305 -2.39 16.81 2.83
N LEU A 306 -3.00 17.59 1.92
CA LEU A 306 -4.45 17.57 1.68
C LEU A 306 -4.92 16.20 1.19
N PHE A 307 -4.23 15.60 0.20
CA PHE A 307 -4.53 14.25 -0.27
C PHE A 307 -4.39 13.20 0.83
N SER A 308 -3.31 13.25 1.59
CA SER A 308 -3.07 12.31 2.70
C SER A 308 -4.16 12.39 3.76
N ALA A 309 -4.58 13.62 4.14
CA ALA A 309 -5.68 13.82 5.07
C ALA A 309 -7.03 13.35 4.49
N ALA A 310 -7.30 13.62 3.21
CA ALA A 310 -8.51 13.20 2.51
C ALA A 310 -8.61 11.67 2.42
N VAL A 311 -7.51 11.00 2.05
CA VAL A 311 -7.43 9.55 1.96
C VAL A 311 -7.58 8.89 3.33
N ALA A 312 -6.95 9.44 4.38
CA ALA A 312 -7.16 8.95 5.74
C ALA A 312 -8.64 9.05 6.15
N LYS A 313 -9.34 10.13 5.74
CA LYS A 313 -10.78 10.31 6.00
C LYS A 313 -11.63 9.33 5.20
N LEU A 314 -11.34 9.08 3.93
CA LEU A 314 -12.04 8.05 3.14
C LEU A 314 -11.84 6.66 3.75
N ALA A 315 -10.63 6.31 4.15
CA ALA A 315 -10.36 5.05 4.81
C ALA A 315 -11.14 4.91 6.13
N GLN A 316 -11.25 5.98 6.93
CA GLN A 316 -12.09 6.02 8.13
C GLN A 316 -13.58 5.86 7.79
N PHE A 317 -14.06 6.50 6.73
CA PHE A 317 -15.43 6.35 6.25
C PHE A 317 -15.75 4.90 5.88
N TYR A 318 -14.82 4.18 5.23
CA TYR A 318 -14.92 2.75 4.93
C TYR A 318 -14.61 1.86 6.14
N ASN A 319 -14.11 2.45 7.23
CA ASN A 319 -13.62 1.74 8.39
C ASN A 319 -12.52 0.70 8.03
N ILE A 320 -11.57 1.12 7.21
CA ILE A 320 -10.41 0.32 6.76
C ILE A 320 -9.12 1.00 7.22
N PRO A 321 -8.10 0.24 7.67
CA PRO A 321 -6.80 0.81 8.00
C PRO A 321 -6.17 1.53 6.82
N SER A 322 -5.51 2.68 7.06
CA SER A 322 -4.84 3.46 6.03
C SER A 322 -3.34 3.57 6.24
N TRP A 323 -2.65 3.81 5.13
CA TRP A 323 -1.27 4.24 5.07
C TRP A 323 -1.18 5.46 4.16
N VAL A 324 -0.67 6.58 4.67
CA VAL A 324 -0.62 7.85 3.94
C VAL A 324 0.79 8.43 3.97
N ALA A 325 1.17 9.12 2.91
CA ALA A 325 2.46 9.78 2.84
C ALA A 325 2.49 10.98 3.81
N GLY A 326 3.58 11.12 4.54
CA GLY A 326 3.78 12.21 5.51
C GLY A 326 4.58 13.40 4.96
N GLY A 327 5.12 13.28 3.76
CA GLY A 327 5.96 14.31 3.13
C GLY A 327 7.43 13.98 3.17
#